data_047cbff1b7c123873cb83608ffed1730
#
_entry.id   047cbff1b7c123873cb83608ffed1730
#
_cell.length_a   1.000
_cell.length_b   1.000
_cell.length_c   1.000
_cell.angle_alpha   90.00
_cell.angle_beta   90.00
_cell.angle_gamma   90.00
#
_symmetry.space_group_name_H-M   'P 1'
#
loop_
_entity.id
_entity.type
_entity.pdbx_description
1 polymer ?
#
loop_
_entity_poly.entity_id
_entity_poly.type
_entity_poly.pdbx_seq_one_letter_code
_entity_poly.pdbx_strand_id
1 'polypeptide(L)'
;MTDEQSRRLGNGPAGRPTLEEVAVAAGVSRATVSRVINAVPTVDPRIRAAVERAIAEIGYVPNLAARSLVTRRTDSVALVVSEPPGHGAFLNRLFTDPYIGRVTAGAQEVLRPEGIHLVIIPADPPGHHLVLRYLRQGHVDGVLLISNHSADPLPRQLYDMHVPAVLSARPARPVPHSYVDVDQQAGARLAADHLLALGRRHLATVCGPQDIPPGRERLAGFRAAAGADIPVVAGDFTRASGESATRRLIEGHPETDAIFVANDLMAEGAVRTLRELGRRVPQDVAVVGFDDSSAALDARPQLTTIHQPVEEMAGEMAQLLLARLRDPRRTPRSVIFSPSLVVRQSA
;
A
#
# COMPACT_ATOMS: atom_id res chain seq x y z
N MET A 1 46.22 21.61 -40.56
CA MET A 1 44.88 21.71 -39.99
C MET A 1 44.85 20.82 -38.77
N THR A 2 44.80 21.44 -37.65
CA THR A 2 45.33 21.05 -36.36
C THR A 2 44.35 20.19 -35.55
N ASP A 3 44.90 19.26 -34.86
CA ASP A 3 44.39 18.23 -33.92
C ASP A 3 43.60 18.75 -32.70
N GLU A 4 43.20 20.02 -32.72
CA GLU A 4 42.58 20.73 -31.59
C GLU A 4 41.04 20.84 -31.68
N GLN A 5 40.42 20.42 -32.78
CA GLN A 5 38.96 20.44 -32.97
C GLN A 5 38.27 19.14 -32.59
N SER A 6 38.99 18.04 -32.35
CA SER A 6 38.43 16.74 -31.93
C SER A 6 38.23 16.57 -30.42
N ARG A 7 38.61 17.56 -29.58
CA ARG A 7 38.56 17.41 -28.10
C ARG A 7 37.42 18.12 -27.36
N ARG A 8 36.39 18.60 -28.07
CA ARG A 8 35.26 19.29 -27.42
C ARG A 8 33.92 18.54 -27.47
N LEU A 9 33.93 17.25 -27.66
CA LEU A 9 32.72 16.41 -27.58
C LEU A 9 32.85 15.47 -26.38
N GLY A 10 32.10 15.76 -25.32
CA GLY A 10 31.73 14.78 -24.30
C GLY A 10 32.38 14.95 -22.92
N ASN A 11 31.78 15.73 -22.04
CA ASN A 11 31.94 15.59 -20.60
C ASN A 11 30.60 15.12 -19.96
N GLY A 12 30.23 13.86 -20.28
CA GLY A 12 29.37 13.05 -19.43
C GLY A 12 30.25 12.02 -18.68
N PRO A 13 29.76 11.36 -17.62
CA PRO A 13 30.53 10.30 -16.97
C PRO A 13 30.93 9.26 -18.01
N ALA A 14 32.21 8.97 -18.06
CA ALA A 14 32.88 8.19 -19.12
C ALA A 14 32.06 6.92 -19.49
N GLY A 15 31.61 6.84 -20.74
CA GLY A 15 31.10 5.64 -21.36
C GLY A 15 29.58 5.53 -21.62
N ARG A 16 28.76 6.56 -21.35
CA ARG A 16 27.32 6.48 -21.73
C ARG A 16 27.06 7.26 -23.01
N PRO A 17 26.37 6.63 -24.02
CA PRO A 17 25.98 7.32 -25.22
C PRO A 17 25.18 8.60 -24.96
N THR A 18 25.37 9.60 -25.81
CA THR A 18 24.72 10.92 -25.70
C THR A 18 23.63 11.10 -26.75
N LEU A 19 22.72 12.04 -26.54
CA LEU A 19 21.67 12.39 -27.49
C LEU A 19 22.27 12.96 -28.80
N GLU A 20 23.44 13.59 -28.71
CA GLU A 20 24.23 14.07 -29.84
C GLU A 20 24.75 12.93 -30.74
N GLU A 21 25.25 11.86 -30.14
CA GLU A 21 25.69 10.66 -30.88
C GLU A 21 24.54 9.97 -31.61
N VAL A 22 23.35 9.89 -30.97
CA VAL A 22 22.14 9.39 -31.64
C VAL A 22 21.76 10.28 -32.82
N ALA A 23 21.84 11.61 -32.69
CA ALA A 23 21.52 12.54 -33.75
C ALA A 23 22.45 12.38 -34.96
N VAL A 24 23.74 12.18 -34.71
CA VAL A 24 24.76 11.90 -35.76
C VAL A 24 24.46 10.57 -36.45
N ALA A 25 24.23 9.49 -35.71
CA ALA A 25 23.97 8.18 -36.27
C ALA A 25 22.64 8.11 -37.06
N ALA A 26 21.62 8.80 -36.60
CA ALA A 26 20.32 8.86 -37.30
C ALA A 26 20.30 9.87 -38.47
N GLY A 27 21.33 10.69 -38.63
CA GLY A 27 21.38 11.75 -39.66
C GLY A 27 20.36 12.87 -39.47
N VAL A 28 20.00 13.19 -38.23
CA VAL A 28 18.98 14.21 -37.92
C VAL A 28 19.48 15.21 -36.86
N SER A 29 18.71 16.27 -36.63
CA SER A 29 19.05 17.22 -35.57
C SER A 29 18.77 16.66 -34.18
N ARG A 30 19.52 17.13 -33.17
CA ARG A 30 19.25 16.84 -31.74
C ARG A 30 17.79 17.12 -31.35
N ALA A 31 17.20 18.22 -31.88
CA ALA A 31 15.81 18.55 -31.63
C ALA A 31 14.85 17.49 -32.21
N THR A 32 15.18 16.88 -33.35
CA THR A 32 14.41 15.80 -33.96
C THR A 32 14.49 14.53 -33.10
N VAL A 33 15.67 14.15 -32.64
CA VAL A 33 15.84 13.01 -31.70
C VAL A 33 15.01 13.24 -30.44
N SER A 34 15.09 14.41 -29.84
CA SER A 34 14.30 14.77 -28.66
C SER A 34 12.78 14.66 -28.90
N ARG A 35 12.28 15.08 -30.08
CA ARG A 35 10.87 14.91 -30.42
C ARG A 35 10.46 13.46 -30.58
N VAL A 36 11.31 12.61 -31.14
CA VAL A 36 11.06 11.16 -31.24
C VAL A 36 10.99 10.53 -29.87
N ILE A 37 11.98 10.80 -29.02
CA ILE A 37 12.03 10.27 -27.63
C ILE A 37 10.81 10.69 -26.81
N ASN A 38 10.32 11.91 -27.02
CA ASN A 38 9.12 12.44 -26.34
C ASN A 38 7.82 12.08 -27.07
N ALA A 39 7.85 11.14 -28.02
CA ALA A 39 6.69 10.63 -28.75
C ALA A 39 5.82 11.72 -29.42
N VAL A 40 6.42 12.84 -29.89
CA VAL A 40 5.68 13.91 -30.56
C VAL A 40 5.03 13.36 -31.84
N PRO A 41 3.68 13.49 -31.98
CA PRO A 41 2.97 12.84 -33.11
C PRO A 41 3.34 13.34 -34.51
N THR A 42 3.85 14.57 -34.60
CA THR A 42 4.14 15.26 -35.87
C THR A 42 5.47 14.84 -36.52
N VAL A 43 6.22 13.90 -35.92
CA VAL A 43 7.48 13.41 -36.51
C VAL A 43 7.18 12.38 -37.60
N ASP A 44 7.78 12.58 -38.78
CA ASP A 44 7.67 11.65 -39.91
C ASP A 44 8.01 10.22 -39.49
N PRO A 45 7.21 9.20 -39.86
CA PRO A 45 7.42 7.81 -39.48
C PRO A 45 8.79 7.24 -39.89
N ARG A 46 9.35 7.67 -41.04
CA ARG A 46 10.69 7.23 -41.52
C ARG A 46 11.79 7.77 -40.63
N ILE A 47 11.66 9.06 -40.23
CA ILE A 47 12.59 9.71 -39.31
C ILE A 47 12.52 9.04 -37.92
N ARG A 48 11.31 8.75 -37.44
CA ARG A 48 11.10 8.04 -36.18
C ARG A 48 11.82 6.68 -36.20
N ALA A 49 11.59 5.86 -37.24
CA ALA A 49 12.22 4.55 -37.38
C ALA A 49 13.76 4.63 -37.48
N ALA A 50 14.32 5.67 -38.12
CA ALA A 50 15.76 5.88 -38.16
C ALA A 50 16.35 6.22 -36.79
N VAL A 51 15.71 7.08 -36.03
CA VAL A 51 16.15 7.44 -34.67
C VAL A 51 16.02 6.26 -33.71
N GLU A 52 14.93 5.50 -33.76
CA GLU A 52 14.72 4.31 -32.91
C GLU A 52 15.78 3.23 -33.18
N ARG A 53 16.17 3.00 -34.44
CA ARG A 53 17.28 2.12 -34.79
C ARG A 53 18.61 2.63 -34.23
N ALA A 54 18.92 3.91 -34.42
CA ALA A 54 20.17 4.48 -33.90
C ALA A 54 20.24 4.40 -32.36
N ILE A 55 19.11 4.60 -31.66
CA ILE A 55 19.02 4.42 -30.21
C ILE A 55 19.36 2.97 -29.82
N ALA A 56 18.78 1.98 -30.52
CA ALA A 56 19.01 0.57 -30.24
C ALA A 56 20.48 0.14 -30.56
N GLU A 57 21.05 0.60 -31.66
CA GLU A 57 22.42 0.29 -32.09
C GLU A 57 23.48 0.88 -31.15
N ILE A 58 23.27 2.12 -30.68
CA ILE A 58 24.22 2.81 -29.80
C ILE A 58 24.01 2.41 -28.33
N GLY A 59 22.85 1.82 -27.98
CA GLY A 59 22.48 1.53 -26.60
C GLY A 59 22.19 2.80 -25.80
N TYR A 60 21.70 3.85 -26.47
CA TYR A 60 21.36 5.10 -25.79
C TYR A 60 20.12 4.91 -24.91
N VAL A 61 20.26 5.27 -23.64
CA VAL A 61 19.13 5.33 -22.70
C VAL A 61 18.82 6.79 -22.42
N PRO A 62 17.57 7.26 -22.72
CA PRO A 62 17.18 8.63 -22.44
C PRO A 62 17.40 8.99 -20.96
N ASN A 63 18.00 10.14 -20.72
CA ASN A 63 18.17 10.64 -19.36
C ASN A 63 16.80 11.07 -18.80
N LEU A 64 16.29 10.30 -17.82
CA LEU A 64 14.99 10.57 -17.18
C LEU A 64 14.94 11.95 -16.54
N ALA A 65 16.04 12.45 -15.98
CA ALA A 65 16.10 13.79 -15.41
C ALA A 65 15.95 14.88 -16.49
N ALA A 66 16.54 14.69 -17.67
CA ALA A 66 16.36 15.63 -18.78
C ALA A 66 14.93 15.56 -19.36
N ARG A 67 14.35 14.34 -19.40
CA ARG A 67 12.99 14.12 -19.86
C ARG A 67 11.97 14.74 -18.89
N SER A 68 12.17 14.59 -17.60
CA SER A 68 11.27 15.16 -16.58
C SER A 68 11.18 16.68 -16.61
N LEU A 69 12.27 17.36 -17.00
CA LEU A 69 12.25 18.82 -17.22
C LEU A 69 11.34 19.26 -18.37
N VAL A 70 11.20 18.42 -19.39
CA VAL A 70 10.36 18.69 -20.58
C VAL A 70 8.92 18.27 -20.35
N THR A 71 8.72 17.04 -19.85
CA THR A 71 7.40 16.43 -19.68
C THR A 71 6.73 16.83 -18.36
N ARG A 72 7.49 17.35 -17.40
CA ARG A 72 7.08 17.55 -16.00
C ARG A 72 6.55 16.28 -15.35
N ARG A 73 7.06 15.11 -15.80
CA ARG A 73 6.73 13.78 -15.24
C ARG A 73 8.00 13.02 -14.95
N THR A 74 7.97 12.29 -13.84
CA THR A 74 9.08 11.44 -13.39
C THR A 74 8.83 9.97 -13.72
N ASP A 75 7.62 9.64 -14.17
CA ASP A 75 7.12 8.28 -14.37
C ASP A 75 7.34 7.42 -13.10
N SER A 76 7.14 8.06 -11.94
CA SER A 76 7.31 7.44 -10.62
C SER A 76 6.18 7.86 -9.68
N VAL A 77 5.72 6.91 -8.87
CA VAL A 77 4.70 7.11 -7.81
C VAL A 77 5.27 6.63 -6.49
N ALA A 78 5.04 7.38 -5.41
CA ALA A 78 5.43 6.95 -4.08
C ALA A 78 4.30 6.15 -3.40
N LEU A 79 4.64 4.99 -2.82
CA LEU A 79 3.86 4.36 -1.78
C LEU A 79 4.43 4.84 -0.44
N VAL A 80 3.75 5.79 0.18
CA VAL A 80 4.13 6.33 1.49
C VAL A 80 3.41 5.55 2.57
N VAL A 81 4.17 4.97 3.50
CA VAL A 81 3.62 4.26 4.66
C VAL A 81 3.91 5.10 5.89
N SER A 82 2.84 5.71 6.42
CA SER A 82 2.90 6.57 7.60
C SER A 82 2.73 5.75 8.87
N GLU A 83 3.70 5.85 9.77
CA GLU A 83 3.78 5.08 11.01
C GLU A 83 3.61 6.00 12.22
N PRO A 84 2.92 5.55 13.30
CA PRO A 84 2.87 6.30 14.55
C PRO A 84 4.25 6.29 15.26
N PRO A 85 4.49 7.25 16.17
CA PRO A 85 5.70 7.28 16.99
C PRO A 85 5.87 5.98 17.80
N GLY A 86 7.11 5.46 17.88
CA GLY A 86 7.45 4.34 18.77
C GLY A 86 7.14 2.94 18.24
N HIS A 87 6.59 2.79 17.07
CA HIS A 87 6.47 1.50 16.40
C HIS A 87 7.81 1.18 15.73
N GLY A 88 8.42 0.06 16.08
CA GLY A 88 9.76 -0.39 15.69
C GLY A 88 10.19 -0.13 14.24
N ALA A 89 11.39 -0.57 13.85
CA ALA A 89 11.92 -0.26 12.52
C ALA A 89 10.93 -0.65 11.41
N PHE A 90 10.55 0.31 10.57
CA PHE A 90 9.67 0.13 9.39
C PHE A 90 10.05 -1.11 8.56
N LEU A 91 11.35 -1.34 8.37
CA LEU A 91 11.84 -2.51 7.63
C LEU A 91 11.36 -3.83 8.22
N ASN A 92 11.27 -3.94 9.55
CA ASN A 92 10.75 -5.16 10.17
C ASN A 92 9.28 -5.37 9.79
N ARG A 93 8.46 -4.32 9.80
CA ARG A 93 7.04 -4.42 9.41
C ARG A 93 6.87 -4.69 7.93
N LEU A 94 7.67 -4.07 7.06
CA LEU A 94 7.65 -4.32 5.62
C LEU A 94 7.81 -5.82 5.29
N PHE A 95 8.66 -6.52 6.06
CA PHE A 95 8.91 -7.95 5.86
C PHE A 95 8.01 -8.89 6.67
N THR A 96 7.38 -8.39 7.73
CA THR A 96 6.56 -9.23 8.63
C THR A 96 5.06 -9.01 8.48
N ASP A 97 4.65 -7.87 7.92
CA ASP A 97 3.24 -7.56 7.67
C ASP A 97 2.89 -7.83 6.20
N PRO A 98 2.10 -8.87 5.91
CA PRO A 98 1.68 -9.20 4.54
C PRO A 98 0.93 -8.08 3.84
N TYR A 99 0.26 -7.19 4.58
CA TYR A 99 -0.57 -6.13 4.03
C TYR A 99 0.22 -5.19 3.10
N ILE A 100 1.40 -4.74 3.53
CA ILE A 100 2.23 -3.82 2.73
C ILE A 100 2.70 -4.48 1.43
N GLY A 101 3.09 -5.76 1.51
CA GLY A 101 3.47 -6.55 0.34
C GLY A 101 2.34 -6.69 -0.67
N ARG A 102 1.11 -7.00 -0.19
CA ARG A 102 -0.10 -7.13 -1.02
C ARG A 102 -0.50 -5.81 -1.67
N VAL A 103 -0.45 -4.68 -0.94
CA VAL A 103 -0.68 -3.35 -1.51
C VAL A 103 0.35 -3.03 -2.59
N THR A 104 1.63 -3.35 -2.34
CA THR A 104 2.69 -3.17 -3.32
C THR A 104 2.44 -3.97 -4.59
N ALA A 105 2.06 -5.24 -4.46
CA ALA A 105 1.76 -6.12 -5.59
C ALA A 105 0.59 -5.59 -6.43
N GLY A 106 -0.55 -5.30 -5.81
CA GLY A 106 -1.73 -4.79 -6.52
C GLY A 106 -1.49 -3.44 -7.20
N ALA A 107 -0.77 -2.52 -6.57
CA ALA A 107 -0.40 -1.25 -7.20
C ALA A 107 0.53 -1.46 -8.40
N GLN A 108 1.51 -2.37 -8.31
CA GLN A 108 2.45 -2.69 -9.39
C GLN A 108 1.76 -3.31 -10.61
N GLU A 109 0.73 -4.11 -10.45
CA GLU A 109 -0.03 -4.68 -11.56
C GLU A 109 -0.62 -3.59 -12.47
N VAL A 110 -1.02 -2.46 -11.89
CA VAL A 110 -1.58 -1.33 -12.62
C VAL A 110 -0.50 -0.35 -13.12
N LEU A 111 0.52 -0.07 -12.33
CA LEU A 111 1.53 0.94 -12.65
C LEU A 111 2.57 0.44 -13.68
N ARG A 112 2.96 -0.83 -13.60
CA ARG A 112 3.98 -1.42 -14.46
C ARG A 112 3.66 -1.37 -15.96
N PRO A 113 2.43 -1.71 -16.42
CA PRO A 113 2.06 -1.58 -17.84
C PRO A 113 2.12 -0.14 -18.35
N GLU A 114 1.93 0.85 -17.48
CA GLU A 114 2.01 2.28 -17.80
C GLU A 114 3.47 2.80 -17.79
N GLY A 115 4.46 1.94 -17.50
CA GLY A 115 5.87 2.32 -17.40
C GLY A 115 6.20 3.15 -16.16
N ILE A 116 5.37 3.08 -15.11
CA ILE A 116 5.53 3.87 -13.88
C ILE A 116 6.18 3.03 -12.80
N HIS A 117 7.20 3.60 -12.17
CA HIS A 117 7.91 2.97 -11.05
C HIS A 117 7.24 3.27 -9.72
N LEU A 118 7.21 2.27 -8.82
CA LEU A 118 6.74 2.44 -7.45
C LEU A 118 7.93 2.59 -6.51
N VAL A 119 7.97 3.69 -5.75
CA VAL A 119 8.99 3.98 -4.74
C VAL A 119 8.36 3.87 -3.36
N ILE A 120 8.81 2.95 -2.52
CA ILE A 120 8.29 2.79 -1.17
C ILE A 120 9.04 3.73 -0.23
N ILE A 121 8.30 4.58 0.50
CA ILE A 121 8.88 5.59 1.38
C ILE A 121 8.24 5.44 2.78
N PRO A 122 9.03 5.05 3.80
CA PRO A 122 8.58 5.12 5.18
C PRO A 122 8.45 6.57 5.65
N ALA A 123 7.41 6.85 6.40
CA ALA A 123 7.11 8.18 6.94
C ALA A 123 6.79 8.07 8.43
N ASP A 124 7.81 7.93 9.25
CA ASP A 124 7.71 8.11 10.69
C ASP A 124 7.72 9.61 11.06
N PRO A 125 7.24 10.04 12.22
CA PRO A 125 7.15 11.45 12.58
C PRO A 125 8.46 12.23 12.44
N PRO A 126 9.64 11.72 12.84
CA PRO A 126 10.91 12.38 12.57
C PRO A 126 11.22 12.52 11.08
N GLY A 127 10.79 11.57 10.24
CA GLY A 127 11.02 11.52 8.79
C GLY A 127 10.02 12.29 7.95
N HIS A 128 8.88 12.74 8.48
CA HIS A 128 7.83 13.41 7.70
C HIS A 128 8.36 14.60 6.88
N HIS A 129 9.23 15.42 7.45
CA HIS A 129 9.79 16.57 6.76
C HIS A 129 10.67 16.17 5.56
N LEU A 130 11.34 15.02 5.61
CA LEU A 130 12.13 14.48 4.50
C LEU A 130 11.22 14.01 3.36
N VAL A 131 10.14 13.30 3.70
CA VAL A 131 9.13 12.87 2.73
C VAL A 131 8.52 14.09 2.02
N LEU A 132 8.05 15.09 2.77
CA LEU A 132 7.47 16.31 2.20
C LEU A 132 8.48 17.06 1.32
N ARG A 133 9.75 17.13 1.71
CA ARG A 133 10.82 17.71 0.90
C ARG A 133 11.01 16.94 -0.40
N TYR A 134 11.08 15.62 -0.34
CA TYR A 134 11.21 14.74 -1.51
C TYR A 134 10.06 14.94 -2.50
N LEU A 135 8.83 15.01 -1.99
CA LEU A 135 7.64 15.27 -2.80
C LEU A 135 7.65 16.67 -3.44
N ARG A 136 8.05 17.71 -2.67
CA ARG A 136 8.17 19.09 -3.20
C ARG A 136 9.22 19.23 -4.29
N GLN A 137 10.27 18.42 -4.25
CA GLN A 137 11.31 18.40 -5.27
C GLN A 137 10.85 17.73 -6.57
N GLY A 138 9.63 17.17 -6.62
CA GLY A 138 9.05 16.58 -7.81
C GLY A 138 9.75 15.28 -8.24
N HIS A 139 10.22 14.48 -7.28
CA HIS A 139 10.85 13.17 -7.57
C HIS A 139 9.82 12.10 -7.92
N VAL A 140 8.55 12.31 -7.63
CA VAL A 140 7.43 11.45 -7.97
C VAL A 140 6.25 12.28 -8.46
N ASP A 141 5.40 11.68 -9.27
CA ASP A 141 4.24 12.35 -9.87
C ASP A 141 3.02 12.35 -8.94
N GLY A 142 2.96 11.40 -8.00
CA GLY A 142 1.85 11.27 -7.06
C GLY A 142 2.15 10.27 -5.95
N VAL A 143 1.18 10.12 -5.06
CA VAL A 143 1.31 9.36 -3.80
C VAL A 143 0.15 8.38 -3.62
N LEU A 144 0.45 7.13 -3.30
CA LEU A 144 -0.44 6.19 -2.62
C LEU A 144 -0.06 6.24 -1.14
N LEU A 145 -1.00 6.60 -0.26
CA LEU A 145 -0.72 6.79 1.17
C LEU A 145 -1.42 5.73 2.00
N ILE A 146 -0.65 4.97 2.76
CA ILE A 146 -1.12 4.15 3.87
C ILE A 146 -0.90 4.95 5.16
N SER A 147 -1.98 5.35 5.83
CA SER A 147 -1.94 6.11 7.08
C SER A 147 -2.37 5.23 8.24
N ASN A 148 -1.47 4.98 9.17
CA ASN A 148 -1.64 4.03 10.26
C ASN A 148 -1.95 4.70 11.62
N HIS A 149 -2.31 5.99 11.64
CA HIS A 149 -2.72 6.68 12.87
C HIS A 149 -3.60 7.92 12.60
N SER A 150 -4.50 8.24 13.53
CA SER A 150 -5.49 9.32 13.37
C SER A 150 -4.90 10.73 13.42
N ALA A 151 -3.73 10.88 14.03
CA ALA A 151 -3.04 12.15 14.14
C ALA A 151 -2.09 12.42 12.96
N ASP A 152 -2.10 11.56 11.92
CA ASP A 152 -1.25 11.71 10.74
C ASP A 152 -1.52 13.03 10.02
N PRO A 153 -0.53 13.93 9.92
CA PRO A 153 -0.68 15.20 9.23
C PRO A 153 -0.58 15.06 7.70
N LEU A 154 -0.01 13.94 7.19
CA LEU A 154 0.31 13.78 5.77
C LEU A 154 -0.90 13.92 4.84
N PRO A 155 -2.09 13.36 5.12
CA PRO A 155 -3.23 13.55 4.22
C PRO A 155 -3.54 15.04 3.99
N ARG A 156 -3.52 15.84 5.05
CA ARG A 156 -3.77 17.28 4.95
C ARG A 156 -2.63 18.02 4.29
N GLN A 157 -1.38 17.70 4.63
CA GLN A 157 -0.19 18.34 4.05
C GLN A 157 -0.07 18.06 2.55
N LEU A 158 -0.37 16.84 2.09
CA LEU A 158 -0.42 16.50 0.66
C LEU A 158 -1.47 17.32 -0.09
N TYR A 159 -2.64 17.51 0.52
CA TYR A 159 -3.69 18.35 -0.04
C TYR A 159 -3.24 19.81 -0.17
N ASP A 160 -2.70 20.40 0.89
CA ASP A 160 -2.23 21.79 0.91
C ASP A 160 -1.07 22.04 -0.06
N MET A 161 -0.26 21.03 -0.32
CA MET A 161 0.83 21.04 -1.30
C MET A 161 0.35 20.76 -2.74
N HIS A 162 -0.92 20.46 -2.97
CA HIS A 162 -1.48 20.07 -4.26
C HIS A 162 -0.82 18.81 -4.86
N VAL A 163 -0.27 17.94 -4.03
CA VAL A 163 0.29 16.66 -4.47
C VAL A 163 -0.85 15.68 -4.77
N PRO A 164 -0.93 15.11 -5.98
CA PRO A 164 -1.91 14.07 -6.29
C PRO A 164 -1.73 12.88 -5.33
N ALA A 165 -2.79 12.55 -4.60
CA ALA A 165 -2.72 11.44 -3.64
C ALA A 165 -4.04 10.64 -3.60
N VAL A 166 -3.91 9.34 -3.32
CA VAL A 166 -5.01 8.42 -3.01
C VAL A 166 -4.69 7.71 -1.71
N LEU A 167 -5.66 7.62 -0.80
CA LEU A 167 -5.48 7.04 0.53
C LEU A 167 -5.93 5.58 0.56
N SER A 168 -5.20 4.75 1.29
CA SER A 168 -5.65 3.43 1.72
C SER A 168 -6.46 3.59 3.01
N ALA A 169 -7.73 3.25 2.96
CA ALA A 169 -8.76 3.48 3.97
C ALA A 169 -9.27 4.94 4.07
N ARG A 170 -10.45 5.06 4.67
CA ARG A 170 -11.07 6.36 4.96
C ARG A 170 -10.17 7.16 5.90
N PRO A 171 -9.85 8.43 5.57
CA PRO A 171 -9.05 9.25 6.47
C PRO A 171 -9.80 9.54 7.80
N ALA A 172 -9.06 9.53 8.92
CA ALA A 172 -9.63 9.82 10.23
C ALA A 172 -10.22 11.23 10.34
N ARG A 173 -9.68 12.18 9.60
CA ARG A 173 -10.20 13.54 9.44
C ARG A 173 -10.54 13.77 7.97
N PRO A 174 -11.70 14.35 7.64
CA PRO A 174 -12.09 14.61 6.26
C PRO A 174 -11.05 15.48 5.51
N VAL A 175 -10.56 14.95 4.38
CA VAL A 175 -9.66 15.64 3.46
C VAL A 175 -10.13 15.30 2.04
N PRO A 176 -10.13 16.24 1.08
CA PRO A 176 -10.63 15.98 -0.28
C PRO A 176 -9.62 15.19 -1.13
N HIS A 177 -9.27 14.00 -0.67
CA HIS A 177 -8.56 12.97 -1.43
C HIS A 177 -9.50 11.83 -1.80
N SER A 178 -9.21 11.15 -2.89
CA SER A 178 -9.79 9.83 -3.14
C SER A 178 -9.25 8.84 -2.12
N TYR A 179 -10.09 7.87 -1.74
CA TYR A 179 -9.65 6.76 -0.90
C TYR A 179 -10.33 5.46 -1.33
N VAL A 180 -9.66 4.36 -1.05
CA VAL A 180 -10.17 3.01 -1.24
C VAL A 180 -10.17 2.31 0.12
N ASP A 181 -11.28 1.65 0.46
CA ASP A 181 -11.44 0.92 1.72
C ASP A 181 -12.24 -0.35 1.48
N VAL A 182 -12.31 -1.22 2.47
CA VAL A 182 -13.29 -2.30 2.56
C VAL A 182 -14.35 -1.92 3.60
N ASP A 183 -15.56 -2.48 3.51
CA ASP A 183 -16.55 -2.31 4.57
C ASP A 183 -16.11 -3.07 5.83
N GLN A 184 -15.32 -2.38 6.68
CA GLN A 184 -14.73 -2.91 7.89
C GLN A 184 -15.81 -3.43 8.87
N GLN A 185 -16.93 -2.69 8.98
CA GLN A 185 -18.00 -3.06 9.89
C GLN A 185 -18.74 -4.29 9.40
N ALA A 186 -19.05 -4.35 8.11
CA ALA A 186 -19.70 -5.52 7.51
C ALA A 186 -18.81 -6.76 7.67
N GLY A 187 -17.51 -6.66 7.44
CA GLY A 187 -16.57 -7.78 7.63
C GLY A 187 -16.56 -8.30 9.06
N ALA A 188 -16.44 -7.40 10.05
CA ALA A 188 -16.46 -7.80 11.45
C ALA A 188 -17.81 -8.37 11.89
N ARG A 189 -18.92 -7.90 11.32
CA ARG A 189 -20.25 -8.48 11.53
C ARG A 189 -20.31 -9.91 11.00
N LEU A 190 -19.80 -10.19 9.80
CA LEU A 190 -19.73 -11.54 9.25
C LEU A 190 -18.99 -12.51 10.20
N ALA A 191 -17.91 -12.05 10.84
CA ALA A 191 -17.20 -12.85 11.83
C ALA A 191 -18.06 -13.16 13.06
N ALA A 192 -18.78 -12.17 13.59
CA ALA A 192 -19.66 -12.36 14.74
C ALA A 192 -20.82 -13.33 14.40
N ASP A 193 -21.49 -13.10 13.26
CA ASP A 193 -22.60 -13.92 12.80
C ASP A 193 -22.18 -15.39 12.62
N HIS A 194 -20.97 -15.63 12.08
CA HIS A 194 -20.42 -16.97 11.95
C HIS A 194 -20.20 -17.64 13.31
N LEU A 195 -19.57 -16.96 14.27
CA LEU A 195 -19.33 -17.48 15.60
C LEU A 195 -20.64 -17.81 16.34
N LEU A 196 -21.63 -16.94 16.24
CA LEU A 196 -22.97 -17.16 16.80
C LEU A 196 -23.69 -18.34 16.14
N ALA A 197 -23.57 -18.48 14.82
CA ALA A 197 -24.14 -19.62 14.07
C ALA A 197 -23.50 -20.95 14.46
N LEU A 198 -22.24 -20.97 14.91
CA LEU A 198 -21.58 -22.15 15.50
C LEU A 198 -22.04 -22.45 16.93
N GLY A 199 -22.96 -21.66 17.49
CA GLY A 199 -23.50 -21.83 18.84
C GLY A 199 -22.59 -21.32 19.96
N ARG A 200 -21.58 -20.49 19.64
CA ARG A 200 -20.70 -19.85 20.64
C ARG A 200 -21.48 -18.83 21.44
N ARG A 201 -21.22 -18.73 22.74
CA ARG A 201 -21.99 -17.90 23.67
C ARG A 201 -21.14 -16.87 24.43
N HIS A 202 -19.86 -17.12 24.61
CA HIS A 202 -18.93 -16.27 25.35
C HIS A 202 -17.93 -15.64 24.38
N LEU A 203 -18.46 -14.75 23.54
CA LEU A 203 -17.67 -14.08 22.51
C LEU A 203 -16.81 -12.98 23.13
N ALA A 204 -15.59 -12.85 22.63
CA ALA A 204 -14.67 -11.78 22.96
C ALA A 204 -13.93 -11.27 21.71
N THR A 205 -13.20 -10.18 21.83
CA THR A 205 -12.40 -9.66 20.72
C THR A 205 -11.03 -9.16 21.16
N VAL A 206 -10.02 -9.47 20.35
CA VAL A 206 -8.74 -8.76 20.32
C VAL A 206 -8.83 -7.73 19.22
N CYS A 207 -9.14 -6.47 19.59
CA CYS A 207 -9.33 -5.40 18.63
C CYS A 207 -8.00 -4.80 18.16
N GLY A 208 -8.03 -4.14 16.99
CA GLY A 208 -6.91 -3.33 16.50
C GLY A 208 -6.79 -1.99 17.23
N PRO A 209 -5.80 -1.16 16.86
CA PRO A 209 -5.61 0.17 17.41
C PRO A 209 -6.88 1.02 17.24
N GLN A 210 -7.30 1.69 18.33
CA GLN A 210 -8.55 2.44 18.35
C GLN A 210 -8.39 3.89 17.88
N ASP A 211 -7.21 4.30 17.57
CA ASP A 211 -6.90 5.61 16.99
C ASP A 211 -7.02 5.66 15.46
N ILE A 212 -7.17 4.51 14.79
CA ILE A 212 -7.36 4.43 13.33
C ILE A 212 -8.73 3.87 12.94
N PRO A 213 -9.28 4.27 11.76
CA PRO A 213 -10.59 3.81 11.32
C PRO A 213 -10.76 2.29 11.27
N PRO A 214 -9.87 1.48 10.65
CA PRO A 214 -10.04 0.04 10.60
C PRO A 214 -10.19 -0.62 11.98
N GLY A 215 -9.37 -0.21 12.96
CA GLY A 215 -9.46 -0.75 14.33
C GLY A 215 -10.79 -0.44 15.00
N ARG A 216 -11.27 0.82 14.90
CA ARG A 216 -12.58 1.23 15.45
C ARG A 216 -13.75 0.59 14.75
N GLU A 217 -13.73 0.56 13.42
CA GLU A 217 -14.85 0.09 12.63
C GLU A 217 -15.00 -1.43 12.73
N ARG A 218 -13.91 -2.21 12.76
CA ARG A 218 -13.96 -3.66 13.02
C ARG A 218 -14.53 -3.95 14.41
N LEU A 219 -14.11 -3.20 15.46
CA LEU A 219 -14.69 -3.35 16.80
C LEU A 219 -16.16 -2.99 16.82
N ALA A 220 -16.56 -1.88 16.19
CA ALA A 220 -17.95 -1.46 16.13
C ALA A 220 -18.84 -2.47 15.40
N GLY A 221 -18.38 -2.99 14.27
CA GLY A 221 -19.11 -4.00 13.50
C GLY A 221 -19.29 -5.30 14.27
N PHE A 222 -18.25 -5.77 14.95
CA PHE A 222 -18.31 -6.98 15.77
C PHE A 222 -19.27 -6.81 16.96
N ARG A 223 -19.17 -5.70 17.72
CA ARG A 223 -20.06 -5.39 18.83
C ARG A 223 -21.53 -5.25 18.42
N ALA A 224 -21.80 -4.73 17.25
CA ALA A 224 -23.16 -4.58 16.75
C ALA A 224 -23.90 -5.90 16.59
N ALA A 225 -23.17 -7.00 16.31
CA ALA A 225 -23.76 -8.34 16.16
C ALA A 225 -23.57 -9.21 17.42
N ALA A 226 -22.40 -9.15 18.07
CA ALA A 226 -22.06 -10.00 19.20
C ALA A 226 -22.59 -9.48 20.56
N GLY A 227 -22.95 -8.18 20.64
CA GLY A 227 -23.32 -7.48 21.88
C GLY A 227 -22.31 -6.44 22.32
N ALA A 228 -22.80 -5.40 23.00
CA ALA A 228 -21.97 -4.27 23.43
C ALA A 228 -20.99 -4.62 24.56
N ASP A 229 -21.39 -5.54 25.44
CA ASP A 229 -20.72 -5.84 26.71
C ASP A 229 -19.68 -6.99 26.62
N ILE A 230 -19.29 -7.35 25.39
CA ILE A 230 -18.29 -8.40 25.19
C ILE A 230 -16.91 -7.95 25.71
N PRO A 231 -16.08 -8.88 26.24
CA PRO A 231 -14.70 -8.60 26.59
C PRO A 231 -13.88 -8.11 25.40
N VAL A 232 -13.11 -7.04 25.60
CA VAL A 232 -12.28 -6.40 24.57
C VAL A 232 -10.87 -6.18 25.10
N VAL A 233 -9.88 -6.64 24.37
CA VAL A 233 -8.46 -6.37 24.66
C VAL A 233 -7.83 -5.76 23.40
N ALA A 234 -7.10 -4.65 23.57
CA ALA A 234 -6.46 -3.97 22.44
C ALA A 234 -5.14 -4.66 22.05
N GLY A 235 -4.93 -4.78 20.75
CA GLY A 235 -3.68 -5.10 20.07
C GLY A 235 -3.26 -3.97 19.14
N ASP A 236 -2.15 -4.16 18.42
CA ASP A 236 -1.53 -3.18 17.52
C ASP A 236 -1.29 -3.72 16.10
N PHE A 237 -2.02 -4.76 15.71
CA PHE A 237 -1.88 -5.53 14.47
C PHE A 237 -0.61 -6.39 14.35
N THR A 238 0.25 -6.44 15.35
CA THR A 238 1.40 -7.35 15.37
C THR A 238 1.06 -8.71 15.98
N ARG A 239 1.78 -9.77 15.57
CA ARG A 239 1.65 -11.11 16.19
C ARG A 239 1.88 -11.07 17.70
N ALA A 240 2.91 -10.35 18.15
CA ALA A 240 3.26 -10.25 19.58
C ALA A 240 2.13 -9.60 20.40
N SER A 241 1.45 -8.59 19.85
CA SER A 241 0.28 -8.01 20.52
C SER A 241 -0.90 -8.97 20.57
N GLY A 242 -1.10 -9.77 19.53
CA GLY A 242 -2.09 -10.84 19.51
C GLY A 242 -1.84 -11.88 20.62
N GLU A 243 -0.58 -12.31 20.79
CA GLU A 243 -0.17 -13.24 21.85
C GLU A 243 -0.47 -12.65 23.24
N SER A 244 0.02 -11.45 23.52
CA SER A 244 -0.14 -10.82 24.84
C SER A 244 -1.60 -10.45 25.15
N ALA A 245 -2.35 -9.96 24.15
CA ALA A 245 -3.75 -9.62 24.32
C ALA A 245 -4.62 -10.87 24.58
N THR A 246 -4.37 -11.96 23.86
CA THR A 246 -5.11 -13.21 24.05
C THR A 246 -4.85 -13.81 25.44
N ARG A 247 -3.60 -13.76 25.92
CA ARG A 247 -3.27 -14.24 27.28
C ARG A 247 -4.07 -13.47 28.33
N ARG A 248 -4.04 -12.13 28.29
CA ARG A 248 -4.82 -11.28 29.20
C ARG A 248 -6.33 -11.53 29.09
N LEU A 249 -6.81 -11.74 27.88
CA LEU A 249 -8.23 -12.01 27.64
C LEU A 249 -8.68 -13.30 28.34
N ILE A 250 -7.95 -14.40 28.14
CA ILE A 250 -8.30 -15.71 28.73
C ILE A 250 -8.10 -15.73 30.25
N GLU A 251 -7.08 -15.04 30.76
CA GLU A 251 -6.88 -14.90 32.22
C GLU A 251 -8.02 -14.12 32.89
N GLY A 252 -8.52 -13.04 32.24
CA GLY A 252 -9.64 -12.26 32.76
C GLY A 252 -11.01 -12.86 32.49
N HIS A 253 -11.15 -13.66 31.43
CA HIS A 253 -12.42 -14.22 30.95
C HIS A 253 -12.23 -15.69 30.53
N PRO A 254 -12.03 -16.61 31.51
CA PRO A 254 -11.73 -18.02 31.22
C PRO A 254 -12.89 -18.77 30.58
N GLU A 255 -14.11 -18.25 30.64
CA GLU A 255 -15.32 -18.76 30.00
C GLU A 255 -15.36 -18.52 28.49
N THR A 256 -14.46 -17.69 27.93
CA THR A 256 -14.44 -17.34 26.51
C THR A 256 -14.36 -18.59 25.62
N ASP A 257 -15.31 -18.74 24.71
CA ASP A 257 -15.42 -19.87 23.77
C ASP A 257 -15.26 -19.45 22.29
N ALA A 258 -15.17 -18.14 22.02
CA ALA A 258 -14.91 -17.59 20.68
C ALA A 258 -14.23 -16.23 20.72
N ILE A 259 -13.27 -16.02 19.82
CA ILE A 259 -12.53 -14.77 19.72
C ILE A 259 -12.52 -14.28 18.28
N PHE A 260 -13.00 -13.07 18.05
CA PHE A 260 -12.70 -12.30 16.83
C PHE A 260 -11.41 -11.53 17.04
N VAL A 261 -10.46 -11.69 16.14
CA VAL A 261 -9.17 -11.00 16.17
C VAL A 261 -9.05 -10.09 14.96
N ALA A 262 -8.72 -8.84 15.21
CA ALA A 262 -8.86 -7.77 14.22
C ALA A 262 -7.93 -7.88 12.99
N ASN A 263 -6.92 -8.76 13.00
CA ASN A 263 -6.19 -9.19 11.79
C ASN A 263 -5.58 -10.59 11.95
N ASP A 264 -5.13 -11.19 10.85
CA ASP A 264 -4.62 -12.57 10.84
C ASP A 264 -3.29 -12.74 11.58
N LEU A 265 -2.42 -11.71 11.57
CA LEU A 265 -1.16 -11.79 12.34
C LEU A 265 -1.43 -11.90 13.84
N MET A 266 -2.32 -11.09 14.37
CA MET A 266 -2.75 -11.20 15.77
C MET A 266 -3.49 -12.52 16.01
N ALA A 267 -4.31 -12.99 15.04
CA ALA A 267 -5.06 -14.24 15.16
C ALA A 267 -4.12 -15.45 15.19
N GLU A 268 -3.05 -15.46 14.42
CA GLU A 268 -2.00 -16.48 14.50
C GLU A 268 -1.35 -16.49 15.90
N GLY A 269 -1.02 -15.30 16.44
CA GLY A 269 -0.54 -15.14 17.81
C GLY A 269 -1.55 -15.64 18.85
N ALA A 270 -2.85 -15.36 18.63
CA ALA A 270 -3.93 -15.85 19.49
C ALA A 270 -4.02 -17.37 19.52
N VAL A 271 -4.00 -18.02 18.35
CA VAL A 271 -4.02 -19.49 18.23
C VAL A 271 -2.84 -20.12 18.95
N ARG A 272 -1.65 -19.56 18.79
CA ARG A 272 -0.45 -20.01 19.47
C ARG A 272 -0.60 -19.93 20.99
N THR A 273 -1.04 -18.76 21.50
CA THR A 273 -1.24 -18.54 22.93
C THR A 273 -2.31 -19.46 23.52
N LEU A 274 -3.44 -19.64 22.83
CA LEU A 274 -4.48 -20.57 23.26
C LEU A 274 -3.92 -21.98 23.44
N ARG A 275 -3.11 -22.46 22.51
CA ARG A 275 -2.45 -23.79 22.63
C ARG A 275 -1.49 -23.85 23.78
N GLU A 276 -0.70 -22.79 24.04
CA GLU A 276 0.19 -22.71 25.21
C GLU A 276 -0.59 -22.79 26.55
N LEU A 277 -1.81 -22.21 26.55
CA LEU A 277 -2.74 -22.26 27.69
C LEU A 277 -3.56 -23.57 27.77
N GLY A 278 -3.27 -24.56 26.94
CA GLY A 278 -3.97 -25.84 26.89
C GLY A 278 -5.38 -25.80 26.30
N ARG A 279 -5.75 -24.71 25.60
CA ARG A 279 -7.05 -24.55 24.90
C ARG A 279 -6.95 -25.05 23.47
N ARG A 280 -7.85 -25.94 23.07
CA ARG A 280 -7.92 -26.45 21.69
C ARG A 280 -8.70 -25.49 20.80
N VAL A 281 -8.17 -25.22 19.62
CA VAL A 281 -8.83 -24.42 18.58
C VAL A 281 -9.24 -25.38 17.46
N PRO A 282 -10.54 -25.43 17.06
CA PRO A 282 -11.67 -24.60 17.49
C PRO A 282 -12.49 -25.18 18.66
N GLN A 283 -12.14 -26.37 19.19
CA GLN A 283 -13.04 -27.14 20.08
C GLN A 283 -13.38 -26.35 21.34
N ASP A 284 -12.37 -25.83 22.05
CA ASP A 284 -12.54 -25.08 23.30
C ASP A 284 -12.76 -23.58 23.02
N VAL A 285 -12.02 -23.01 22.04
CA VAL A 285 -12.14 -21.61 21.62
C VAL A 285 -12.07 -21.52 20.11
N ALA A 286 -13.14 -21.03 19.46
CA ALA A 286 -13.13 -20.72 18.04
C ALA A 286 -12.42 -19.38 17.79
N VAL A 287 -11.67 -19.25 16.70
CA VAL A 287 -10.93 -18.02 16.34
C VAL A 287 -11.26 -17.61 14.90
N VAL A 288 -11.66 -16.36 14.73
CA VAL A 288 -11.84 -15.75 13.41
C VAL A 288 -10.91 -14.56 13.26
N GLY A 289 -10.13 -14.51 12.18
CA GLY A 289 -9.23 -13.42 11.81
C GLY A 289 -9.86 -12.40 10.87
N PHE A 290 -8.99 -11.56 10.29
CA PHE A 290 -9.33 -10.58 9.27
C PHE A 290 -8.12 -10.38 8.36
N ASP A 291 -8.29 -10.18 7.06
CA ASP A 291 -7.39 -9.88 5.94
C ASP A 291 -7.30 -11.00 4.90
N ASP A 292 -7.48 -12.27 5.28
CA ASP A 292 -7.22 -13.46 4.46
C ASP A 292 -5.79 -13.44 3.87
N SER A 293 -4.83 -13.21 4.77
CA SER A 293 -3.41 -13.11 4.46
C SER A 293 -2.70 -14.48 4.50
N SER A 294 -1.41 -14.50 4.14
CA SER A 294 -0.57 -15.71 4.30
C SER A 294 -0.53 -16.22 5.73
N ALA A 295 -0.62 -15.33 6.73
CA ALA A 295 -0.68 -15.72 8.14
C ALA A 295 -1.89 -16.63 8.45
N ALA A 296 -3.02 -16.43 7.76
CA ALA A 296 -4.19 -17.29 7.91
C ALA A 296 -3.94 -18.72 7.41
N LEU A 297 -3.14 -18.88 6.37
CA LEU A 297 -2.78 -20.17 5.78
C LEU A 297 -1.66 -20.87 6.56
N ASP A 298 -0.75 -20.10 7.15
CA ASP A 298 0.41 -20.61 7.91
C ASP A 298 0.03 -21.02 9.33
N ALA A 299 -1.04 -20.45 9.90
CA ALA A 299 -1.55 -20.83 11.22
C ALA A 299 -1.95 -22.33 11.29
N ARG A 300 -1.87 -22.92 12.48
CA ARG A 300 -2.27 -24.30 12.75
C ARG A 300 -3.14 -24.37 14.01
N PRO A 301 -4.46 -24.57 13.83
CA PRO A 301 -5.23 -24.78 12.59
C PRO A 301 -5.25 -23.54 11.70
N GLN A 302 -5.50 -23.73 10.37
CA GLN A 302 -5.67 -22.61 9.42
C GLN A 302 -6.86 -21.72 9.83
N LEU A 303 -6.66 -20.39 9.72
CA LEU A 303 -7.65 -19.43 10.22
C LEU A 303 -8.87 -19.31 9.29
N THR A 304 -10.04 -19.46 9.87
CA THR A 304 -11.27 -18.83 9.37
C THR A 304 -11.07 -17.32 9.50
N THR A 305 -11.32 -16.57 8.43
CA THR A 305 -10.96 -15.15 8.40
C THR A 305 -11.90 -14.38 7.46
N ILE A 306 -11.88 -13.07 7.59
CA ILE A 306 -12.58 -12.17 6.66
C ILE A 306 -11.62 -11.79 5.54
N HIS A 307 -11.99 -12.13 4.32
CA HIS A 307 -11.27 -11.72 3.14
C HIS A 307 -11.50 -10.23 2.85
N GLN A 308 -10.42 -9.47 2.76
CA GLN A 308 -10.39 -8.16 2.11
C GLN A 308 -9.50 -8.24 0.85
N PRO A 309 -9.98 -7.79 -0.31
CA PRO A 309 -9.26 -7.94 -1.58
C PRO A 309 -8.18 -6.86 -1.71
N VAL A 310 -7.11 -6.97 -0.89
CA VAL A 310 -6.08 -5.93 -0.73
C VAL A 310 -5.41 -5.58 -2.05
N GLU A 311 -5.11 -6.58 -2.88
CA GLU A 311 -4.47 -6.40 -4.18
C GLU A 311 -5.38 -5.62 -5.14
N GLU A 312 -6.67 -5.95 -5.20
CA GLU A 312 -7.66 -5.25 -6.02
C GLU A 312 -7.87 -3.82 -5.52
N MET A 313 -7.95 -3.62 -4.20
CA MET A 313 -8.03 -2.30 -3.57
C MET A 313 -6.84 -1.43 -3.94
N ALA A 314 -5.63 -1.98 -3.89
CA ALA A 314 -4.40 -1.27 -4.25
C ALA A 314 -4.34 -0.96 -5.76
N GLY A 315 -4.82 -1.87 -6.60
CA GLY A 315 -5.00 -1.64 -8.03
C GLY A 315 -5.95 -0.47 -8.30
N GLU A 316 -7.10 -0.42 -7.61
CA GLU A 316 -8.04 0.70 -7.71
C GLU A 316 -7.43 2.03 -7.22
N MET A 317 -6.65 2.01 -6.13
CA MET A 317 -5.90 3.19 -5.69
C MET A 317 -4.97 3.71 -6.79
N ALA A 318 -4.23 2.82 -7.45
CA ALA A 318 -3.33 3.18 -8.55
C ALA A 318 -4.11 3.74 -9.75
N GLN A 319 -5.24 3.14 -10.13
CA GLN A 319 -6.10 3.62 -11.21
C GLN A 319 -6.68 5.02 -10.92
N LEU A 320 -7.14 5.25 -9.69
CA LEU A 320 -7.64 6.57 -9.25
C LEU A 320 -6.53 7.63 -9.30
N LEU A 321 -5.31 7.26 -8.90
CA LEU A 321 -4.16 8.15 -8.96
C LEU A 321 -3.79 8.47 -10.41
N LEU A 322 -3.69 7.47 -11.29
CA LEU A 322 -3.42 7.67 -12.71
C LEU A 322 -4.47 8.55 -13.39
N ALA A 323 -5.73 8.34 -13.06
CA ALA A 323 -6.82 9.16 -13.57
C ALA A 323 -6.68 10.63 -13.11
N ARG A 324 -6.26 10.86 -11.85
CA ARG A 324 -6.00 12.20 -11.31
C ARG A 324 -4.77 12.87 -11.96
N LEU A 325 -3.72 12.09 -12.26
CA LEU A 325 -2.52 12.57 -12.96
C LEU A 325 -2.83 12.97 -14.42
N ARG A 326 -3.77 12.27 -15.07
CA ARG A 326 -4.23 12.60 -16.43
C ARG A 326 -5.16 13.81 -16.45
N ASP A 327 -6.02 13.95 -15.43
CA ASP A 327 -6.94 15.06 -15.27
C ASP A 327 -6.91 15.61 -13.83
N PRO A 328 -6.12 16.69 -13.59
CA PRO A 328 -6.02 17.33 -12.28
C PRO A 328 -7.32 17.93 -11.73
N ARG A 329 -8.35 18.10 -12.56
CA ARG A 329 -9.66 18.64 -12.15
C ARG A 329 -10.64 17.55 -11.68
N ARG A 330 -10.28 16.27 -11.84
CA ARG A 330 -11.13 15.16 -11.45
C ARG A 330 -11.47 15.22 -9.96
N THR A 331 -12.76 15.12 -9.66
CA THR A 331 -13.24 15.14 -8.26
C THR A 331 -12.79 13.88 -7.50
N PRO A 332 -12.48 14.01 -6.20
CA PRO A 332 -12.19 12.87 -5.35
C PRO A 332 -13.33 11.84 -5.33
N ARG A 333 -13.00 10.57 -5.27
CA ARG A 333 -13.95 9.45 -5.18
C ARG A 333 -13.55 8.53 -4.03
N SER A 334 -14.57 7.98 -3.34
CA SER A 334 -14.39 6.88 -2.40
C SER A 334 -14.89 5.58 -3.03
N VAL A 335 -14.08 4.54 -2.94
CA VAL A 335 -14.43 3.19 -3.40
C VAL A 335 -14.37 2.27 -2.21
N ILE A 336 -15.49 1.58 -1.91
CA ILE A 336 -15.61 0.66 -0.79
C ILE A 336 -15.86 -0.73 -1.33
N PHE A 337 -14.98 -1.65 -1.02
CA PHE A 337 -15.07 -3.06 -1.39
C PHE A 337 -15.91 -3.83 -0.37
N SER A 338 -16.58 -4.88 -0.84
CA SER A 338 -17.32 -5.79 0.04
C SER A 338 -16.39 -6.87 0.57
N PRO A 339 -16.35 -7.10 1.89
CA PRO A 339 -15.64 -8.23 2.48
C PRO A 339 -16.43 -9.54 2.31
N SER A 340 -15.75 -10.68 2.48
CA SER A 340 -16.39 -12.00 2.53
C SER A 340 -15.76 -12.88 3.61
N LEU A 341 -16.53 -13.85 4.13
CA LEU A 341 -16.02 -14.82 5.08
C LEU A 341 -15.39 -16.01 4.34
N VAL A 342 -14.19 -16.38 4.78
CA VAL A 342 -13.48 -17.59 4.33
C VAL A 342 -13.39 -18.57 5.49
N VAL A 343 -14.20 -19.62 5.43
CA VAL A 343 -14.23 -20.65 6.48
C VAL A 343 -13.09 -21.63 6.29
N ARG A 344 -12.35 -21.88 7.38
CA ARG A 344 -11.27 -22.88 7.46
C ARG A 344 -11.41 -23.71 8.74
N GLN A 345 -10.30 -23.95 9.43
CA GLN A 345 -10.23 -24.93 10.53
C GLN A 345 -10.38 -24.31 11.92
N SER A 346 -10.20 -22.99 12.08
CA SER A 346 -10.14 -22.34 13.39
C SER A 346 -11.51 -21.90 13.94
N ALA A 347 -12.55 -21.95 13.11
CA ALA A 347 -13.93 -21.66 13.50
C ALA A 347 -14.92 -22.29 12.53
#